data_86773b9d9224d8944ad495f1db1a0d88
#
_entry.id   86773b9d9224d8944ad495f1db1a0d88
#
_cell.length_a   1.000
_cell.length_b   1.000
_cell.length_c   1.000
_cell.angle_alpha   90.00
_cell.angle_beta   90.00
_cell.angle_gamma   90.00
#
_symmetry.space_group_name_H-M   'P 1'
#
loop_
_entity.id
_entity.type
_entity.pdbx_description
1 polymer ?
#
loop_
_entity_poly.entity_id
_entity_poly.type
_entity_poly.pdbx_seq_one_letter_code
_entity_poly.pdbx_strand_id
1 'polypeptide(L)'
;MLGKFIEDFLETEAAEKGAAQNTLSAYEHDLRQFLDFCNISRPQELSEDLVEKFIQQLQTESYAPKSLARKLSAIKDFCKFLYSEKIIPTNPAAYILTPKQEKPLPKFLSVQEIRLLTDTAFAKPDYRYWRIGVMIELMYATGLRVSELVGLPQNAVNFKKGLITVFGKGSKERVVPVAVKALNILQEYLEQRNEFIKKNSTSVWLFPSLSAVSGHLTRDAFYKDLKKLAVDCGIYPSRVSPHVLRHSFATHLLNNNADLRSVQKMLGHESIATTEVYTHIIPQKLGDVVRSKHPLSHFTEEKKKADV
;
A
#
# COMPACT_ATOMS: atom_id res chain seq x y z
N MET A 1 29.50 -8.00 -17.61
CA MET A 1 29.15 -7.28 -18.86
C MET A 1 27.62 -7.11 -19.00
N LEU A 2 26.82 -8.16 -18.86
CA LEU A 2 25.33 -8.05 -18.92
C LEU A 2 24.68 -7.19 -17.83
N GLY A 3 25.24 -7.17 -16.63
CA GLY A 3 24.73 -6.33 -15.55
C GLY A 3 24.68 -4.84 -15.88
N LYS A 4 25.60 -4.33 -16.69
CA LYS A 4 25.60 -2.93 -17.14
C LYS A 4 24.36 -2.62 -17.99
N PHE A 5 23.92 -3.51 -18.86
CA PHE A 5 22.71 -3.31 -19.65
C PHE A 5 21.44 -3.29 -18.79
N ILE A 6 21.43 -4.00 -17.65
CA ILE A 6 20.34 -3.87 -16.68
C ILE A 6 20.36 -2.48 -16.06
N GLU A 7 21.52 -1.97 -15.66
CA GLU A 7 21.66 -0.62 -15.07
C GLU A 7 21.20 0.45 -16.07
N ASP A 8 21.68 0.42 -17.31
CA ASP A 8 21.30 1.35 -18.39
C ASP A 8 19.78 1.29 -18.65
N PHE A 9 19.19 0.10 -18.66
CA PHE A 9 17.74 -0.08 -18.80
C PHE A 9 16.97 0.53 -17.62
N LEU A 10 17.41 0.30 -16.38
CA LEU A 10 16.73 0.83 -15.19
C LEU A 10 16.84 2.35 -15.12
N GLU A 11 17.95 2.93 -15.55
CA GLU A 11 18.12 4.38 -15.67
C GLU A 11 17.13 4.97 -16.71
N THR A 12 16.98 4.30 -17.87
CA THR A 12 16.01 4.68 -18.90
C THR A 12 14.58 4.60 -18.38
N GLU A 13 14.19 3.51 -17.68
CA GLU A 13 12.87 3.38 -17.07
C GLU A 13 12.60 4.46 -16.01
N ALA A 14 13.62 4.84 -15.25
CA ALA A 14 13.52 5.92 -14.28
C ALA A 14 13.33 7.28 -14.94
N ALA A 15 14.15 7.58 -15.98
CA ALA A 15 14.20 8.90 -16.63
C ALA A 15 13.00 9.13 -17.55
N GLU A 16 12.65 8.14 -18.38
CA GLU A 16 11.62 8.33 -19.42
C GLU A 16 10.22 8.00 -18.92
N LYS A 17 10.06 6.90 -18.12
CA LYS A 17 8.76 6.45 -17.65
C LYS A 17 8.44 6.86 -16.21
N GLY A 18 9.37 7.52 -15.51
CA GLY A 18 9.20 7.92 -14.11
C GLY A 18 8.92 6.72 -13.19
N ALA A 19 9.54 5.55 -13.48
CA ALA A 19 9.31 4.34 -12.71
C ALA A 19 9.65 4.53 -11.23
N ALA A 20 8.81 3.98 -10.34
CA ALA A 20 9.06 4.09 -8.92
C ALA A 20 10.23 3.21 -8.48
N GLN A 21 11.01 3.64 -7.47
CA GLN A 21 12.16 2.90 -6.95
C GLN A 21 11.84 1.42 -6.64
N ASN A 22 10.67 1.13 -6.08
CA ASN A 22 10.24 -0.25 -5.82
C ASN A 22 10.03 -1.06 -7.11
N THR A 23 9.61 -0.43 -8.20
CA THR A 23 9.46 -1.08 -9.52
C THR A 23 10.83 -1.38 -10.10
N LEU A 24 11.75 -0.40 -10.04
CA LEU A 24 13.12 -0.56 -10.51
C LEU A 24 13.84 -1.69 -9.78
N SER A 25 13.77 -1.72 -8.44
CA SER A 25 14.36 -2.80 -7.62
C SER A 25 13.73 -4.16 -7.92
N ALA A 26 12.42 -4.22 -8.17
CA ALA A 26 11.76 -5.47 -8.55
C ALA A 26 12.19 -5.93 -9.95
N TYR A 27 12.31 -5.02 -10.90
CA TYR A 27 12.80 -5.31 -12.26
C TYR A 27 14.25 -5.77 -12.25
N GLU A 28 15.11 -5.08 -11.49
CA GLU A 28 16.51 -5.50 -11.32
C GLU A 28 16.62 -6.94 -10.83
N HIS A 29 15.90 -7.26 -9.74
CA HIS A 29 15.91 -8.61 -9.19
C HIS A 29 15.41 -9.66 -10.21
N ASP A 30 14.33 -9.36 -10.94
CA ASP A 30 13.75 -10.27 -11.92
C ASP A 30 14.68 -10.49 -13.12
N LEU A 31 15.32 -9.43 -13.60
CA LEU A 31 16.26 -9.50 -14.73
C LEU A 31 17.56 -10.20 -14.36
N ARG A 32 18.09 -9.97 -13.15
CA ARG A 32 19.26 -10.73 -12.67
C ARG A 32 18.96 -12.23 -12.62
N GLN A 33 17.82 -12.62 -12.04
CA GLN A 33 17.39 -14.01 -11.99
C GLN A 33 17.24 -14.61 -13.41
N PHE A 34 16.68 -13.86 -14.36
CA PHE A 34 16.55 -14.30 -15.75
C PHE A 34 17.91 -14.50 -16.44
N LEU A 35 18.82 -13.55 -16.30
CA LEU A 35 20.16 -13.66 -16.92
C LEU A 35 21.01 -14.75 -16.28
N ASP A 36 20.90 -14.96 -14.97
CA ASP A 36 21.56 -16.08 -14.27
C ASP A 36 21.05 -17.43 -14.79
N PHE A 37 19.74 -17.56 -15.02
CA PHE A 37 19.16 -18.74 -15.65
C PHE A 37 19.68 -18.97 -17.08
N CYS A 38 19.72 -17.90 -17.89
CA CYS A 38 20.16 -17.99 -19.29
C CYS A 38 21.63 -18.39 -19.42
N ASN A 39 22.44 -18.08 -18.42
CA ASN A 39 23.90 -18.37 -18.40
C ASN A 39 24.60 -17.95 -19.68
N ILE A 40 24.27 -16.78 -20.23
CA ILE A 40 24.81 -16.21 -21.45
C ILE A 40 25.89 -15.16 -21.15
N SER A 41 26.80 -14.92 -22.07
CA SER A 41 27.87 -13.94 -21.93
C SER A 41 27.58 -12.64 -22.66
N ARG A 42 26.75 -12.66 -23.69
CA ARG A 42 26.42 -11.50 -24.53
C ARG A 42 24.93 -11.39 -24.79
N PRO A 43 24.39 -10.16 -24.89
CA PRO A 43 22.95 -9.92 -25.12
C PRO A 43 22.44 -10.58 -26.43
N GLN A 44 23.29 -10.71 -27.43
CA GLN A 44 22.95 -11.31 -28.75
C GLN A 44 22.62 -12.81 -28.65
N GLU A 45 22.97 -13.45 -27.54
CA GLU A 45 22.68 -14.87 -27.29
C GLU A 45 21.24 -15.05 -26.73
N LEU A 46 20.55 -13.96 -26.40
CA LEU A 46 19.14 -13.99 -25.99
C LEU A 46 18.26 -14.50 -27.13
N SER A 47 17.45 -15.51 -26.84
CA SER A 47 16.52 -16.12 -27.80
C SER A 47 15.14 -16.31 -27.20
N GLU A 48 14.13 -16.47 -28.05
CA GLU A 48 12.77 -16.79 -27.67
C GLU A 48 12.70 -18.07 -26.83
N ASP A 49 13.44 -19.11 -27.23
CA ASP A 49 13.56 -20.40 -26.54
C ASP A 49 14.06 -20.24 -25.08
N LEU A 50 15.04 -19.35 -24.84
CA LEU A 50 15.53 -19.08 -23.48
C LEU A 50 14.45 -18.40 -22.61
N VAL A 51 13.70 -17.47 -23.18
CA VAL A 51 12.60 -16.82 -22.44
C VAL A 51 11.49 -17.81 -22.12
N GLU A 52 11.11 -18.66 -23.08
CA GLU A 52 10.09 -19.70 -22.87
C GLU A 52 10.51 -20.72 -21.82
N LYS A 53 11.74 -21.22 -21.88
CA LYS A 53 12.31 -22.17 -20.90
C LYS A 53 12.31 -21.55 -19.49
N PHE A 54 12.68 -20.28 -19.36
CA PHE A 54 12.63 -19.60 -18.08
C PHE A 54 11.20 -19.53 -17.52
N ILE A 55 10.23 -19.19 -18.36
CA ILE A 55 8.81 -19.15 -17.95
C ILE A 55 8.31 -20.53 -17.52
N GLN A 56 8.67 -21.59 -18.27
CA GLN A 56 8.33 -22.98 -17.95
C GLN A 56 8.94 -23.39 -16.61
N GLN A 57 10.21 -23.05 -16.35
CA GLN A 57 10.83 -23.32 -15.06
C GLN A 57 10.08 -22.63 -13.91
N LEU A 58 9.76 -21.34 -14.05
CA LEU A 58 9.01 -20.61 -13.02
C LEU A 58 7.61 -21.21 -12.77
N GLN A 59 6.97 -21.79 -13.79
CA GLN A 59 5.71 -22.53 -13.64
C GLN A 59 5.90 -23.82 -12.87
N THR A 60 6.97 -24.57 -13.17
CA THR A 60 7.32 -25.81 -12.45
C THR A 60 7.65 -25.53 -10.98
N GLU A 61 8.31 -24.44 -10.69
CA GLU A 61 8.62 -23.96 -9.33
C GLU A 61 7.39 -23.37 -8.61
N SER A 62 6.20 -23.45 -9.19
CA SER A 62 4.94 -23.00 -8.61
C SER A 62 4.90 -21.50 -8.24
N TYR A 63 5.58 -20.65 -9.00
CA TYR A 63 5.47 -19.20 -8.82
C TYR A 63 4.02 -18.73 -9.00
N ALA A 64 3.61 -17.79 -8.16
CA ALA A 64 2.27 -17.20 -8.27
C ALA A 64 2.07 -16.52 -9.64
N PRO A 65 0.90 -16.66 -10.30
CA PRO A 65 0.65 -16.11 -11.63
C PRO A 65 0.96 -14.61 -11.76
N LYS A 66 0.74 -13.84 -10.68
CA LYS A 66 1.06 -12.41 -10.64
C LYS A 66 2.57 -12.15 -10.66
N SER A 67 3.36 -12.98 -10.00
CA SER A 67 4.83 -12.90 -10.01
C SER A 67 5.38 -13.26 -11.38
N LEU A 68 4.86 -14.30 -12.00
CA LEU A 68 5.18 -14.70 -13.38
C LEU A 68 4.92 -13.56 -14.37
N ALA A 69 3.74 -12.96 -14.31
CA ALA A 69 3.40 -11.86 -15.21
C ALA A 69 4.30 -10.64 -15.02
N ARG A 70 4.68 -10.30 -13.76
CA ARG A 70 5.63 -9.21 -13.50
C ARG A 70 7.02 -9.50 -14.07
N LYS A 71 7.54 -10.73 -13.85
CA LYS A 71 8.82 -11.15 -14.39
C LYS A 71 8.85 -11.10 -15.91
N LEU A 72 7.81 -11.62 -16.55
CA LEU A 72 7.69 -11.56 -18.00
C LEU A 72 7.57 -10.13 -18.52
N SER A 73 6.88 -9.22 -17.79
CA SER A 73 6.82 -7.80 -18.15
C SER A 73 8.22 -7.19 -18.12
N ALA A 74 8.98 -7.41 -17.04
CA ALA A 74 10.36 -6.90 -16.93
C ALA A 74 11.25 -7.42 -18.07
N ILE A 75 11.16 -8.72 -18.42
CA ILE A 75 11.93 -9.31 -19.52
C ILE A 75 11.53 -8.70 -20.87
N LYS A 76 10.23 -8.51 -21.12
CA LYS A 76 9.75 -7.90 -22.37
C LYS A 76 10.23 -6.48 -22.53
N ASP A 77 10.13 -5.67 -21.45
CA ASP A 77 10.57 -4.28 -21.48
C ASP A 77 12.09 -4.20 -21.67
N PHE A 78 12.86 -5.09 -21.03
CA PHE A 78 14.31 -5.18 -21.22
C PHE A 78 14.71 -5.62 -22.63
N CYS A 79 14.08 -6.65 -23.17
CA CYS A 79 14.35 -7.09 -24.56
C CYS A 79 13.97 -6.01 -25.57
N LYS A 80 12.88 -5.28 -25.33
CA LYS A 80 12.49 -4.13 -26.15
C LYS A 80 13.52 -3.00 -26.10
N PHE A 81 14.05 -2.69 -24.90
CA PHE A 81 15.13 -1.72 -24.72
C PHE A 81 16.39 -2.15 -25.51
N LEU A 82 16.87 -3.38 -25.34
CA LEU A 82 18.04 -3.90 -26.05
C LEU A 82 17.86 -3.84 -27.59
N TYR A 83 16.65 -4.10 -28.07
CA TYR A 83 16.32 -4.00 -29.49
C TYR A 83 16.27 -2.56 -29.98
N SER A 84 15.67 -1.63 -29.22
CA SER A 84 15.63 -0.20 -29.58
C SER A 84 17.01 0.44 -29.61
N GLU A 85 17.89 0.05 -28.70
CA GLU A 85 19.30 0.48 -28.66
C GLU A 85 20.21 -0.25 -29.69
N LYS A 86 19.61 -1.10 -30.54
CA LYS A 86 20.33 -1.91 -31.56
C LYS A 86 21.42 -2.82 -31.00
N ILE A 87 21.31 -3.21 -29.73
CA ILE A 87 22.22 -4.15 -29.05
C ILE A 87 21.94 -5.56 -29.51
N ILE A 88 20.67 -5.90 -29.77
CA ILE A 88 20.23 -7.18 -30.32
C ILE A 88 19.51 -6.97 -31.67
N PRO A 89 19.63 -7.88 -32.64
CA PRO A 89 19.04 -7.71 -33.98
C PRO A 89 17.53 -7.95 -34.03
N THR A 90 16.99 -8.70 -33.10
CA THR A 90 15.56 -9.03 -32.99
C THR A 90 15.12 -9.01 -31.54
N ASN A 91 13.83 -8.76 -31.28
CA ASN A 91 13.28 -8.81 -29.92
C ASN A 91 12.79 -10.24 -29.58
N PRO A 92 13.51 -11.02 -28.74
CA PRO A 92 13.18 -12.41 -28.45
C PRO A 92 11.91 -12.58 -27.61
N ALA A 93 11.40 -11.51 -27.01
CA ALA A 93 10.19 -11.56 -26.19
C ALA A 93 8.94 -10.97 -26.88
N ALA A 94 9.03 -10.63 -28.18
CA ALA A 94 7.96 -9.92 -28.88
C ALA A 94 6.65 -10.70 -28.93
N TYR A 95 6.72 -12.00 -29.19
CA TYR A 95 5.55 -12.86 -29.42
C TYR A 95 5.16 -13.71 -28.21
N ILE A 96 5.92 -13.67 -27.11
CA ILE A 96 5.61 -14.46 -25.92
C ILE A 96 4.32 -13.95 -25.28
N LEU A 97 3.33 -14.82 -25.15
CA LEU A 97 2.05 -14.49 -24.56
C LEU A 97 2.15 -14.38 -23.04
N THR A 98 1.61 -13.31 -22.49
CA THR A 98 1.47 -13.20 -21.04
C THR A 98 0.34 -14.12 -20.58
N PRO A 99 0.58 -15.03 -19.60
CA PRO A 99 -0.48 -15.88 -19.07
C PRO A 99 -1.68 -15.05 -18.64
N LYS A 100 -2.90 -15.46 -19.07
CA LYS A 100 -4.13 -14.81 -18.61
C LYS A 100 -4.22 -14.93 -17.11
N GLN A 101 -4.28 -13.79 -16.44
CA GLN A 101 -4.59 -13.74 -15.02
C GLN A 101 -6.10 -13.73 -14.84
N GLU A 102 -6.63 -14.71 -14.13
CA GLU A 102 -7.97 -14.55 -13.57
C GLU A 102 -7.93 -13.39 -12.58
N LYS A 103 -8.79 -12.39 -12.79
CA LYS A 103 -8.92 -11.30 -11.83
C LYS A 103 -9.57 -11.87 -10.56
N PRO A 104 -8.81 -12.05 -9.47
CA PRO A 104 -9.43 -12.52 -8.24
C PRO A 104 -10.51 -11.53 -7.83
N LEU A 105 -11.64 -12.03 -7.34
CA LEU A 105 -12.69 -11.19 -6.76
C LEU A 105 -12.05 -10.24 -5.72
N PRO A 106 -12.41 -8.96 -5.74
CA PRO A 106 -11.88 -7.98 -4.80
C PRO A 106 -12.11 -8.47 -3.37
N LYS A 107 -11.04 -8.68 -2.62
CA LYS A 107 -11.12 -9.08 -1.21
C LYS A 107 -11.32 -7.83 -0.37
N PHE A 108 -12.45 -7.69 0.29
CA PHE A 108 -12.68 -6.68 1.32
C PHE A 108 -13.23 -7.34 2.59
N LEU A 109 -13.04 -6.68 3.71
CA LEU A 109 -13.61 -7.08 5.01
C LEU A 109 -14.95 -6.38 5.20
N SER A 110 -15.91 -7.05 5.78
CA SER A 110 -17.17 -6.43 6.22
C SER A 110 -16.91 -5.43 7.36
N VAL A 111 -17.89 -4.57 7.62
CA VAL A 111 -17.83 -3.63 8.76
C VAL A 111 -17.71 -4.40 10.08
N GLN A 112 -18.43 -5.53 10.21
CA GLN A 112 -18.38 -6.40 11.38
C GLN A 112 -17.00 -7.04 11.59
N GLU A 113 -16.34 -7.49 10.52
CA GLU A 113 -14.98 -8.06 10.62
C GLU A 113 -13.95 -6.99 11.03
N ILE A 114 -14.08 -5.75 10.53
CA ILE A 114 -13.19 -4.64 10.93
C ILE A 114 -13.40 -4.30 12.40
N ARG A 115 -14.65 -4.25 12.86
CA ARG A 115 -14.97 -4.04 14.27
C ARG A 115 -14.40 -5.15 15.14
N LEU A 116 -14.61 -6.40 14.76
CA LEU A 116 -14.08 -7.53 15.50
C LEU A 116 -12.56 -7.44 15.67
N LEU A 117 -11.84 -7.02 14.62
CA LEU A 117 -10.40 -6.78 14.71
C LEU A 117 -10.06 -5.66 15.71
N THR A 118 -10.74 -4.52 15.64
CA THR A 118 -10.45 -3.38 16.54
C THR A 118 -10.87 -3.66 17.97
N ASP A 119 -12.05 -4.22 18.21
CA ASP A 119 -12.55 -4.54 19.55
C ASP A 119 -11.66 -5.61 20.23
N THR A 120 -11.24 -6.63 19.49
CA THR A 120 -10.28 -7.63 19.99
C THR A 120 -8.94 -7.01 20.34
N ALA A 121 -8.45 -6.09 19.50
CA ALA A 121 -7.18 -5.40 19.76
C ALA A 121 -7.26 -4.53 21.03
N PHE A 122 -8.34 -3.78 21.20
CA PHE A 122 -8.52 -2.89 22.37
C PHE A 122 -8.83 -3.65 23.67
N ALA A 123 -9.38 -4.87 23.58
CA ALA A 123 -9.62 -5.72 24.76
C ALA A 123 -8.34 -6.37 25.33
N LYS A 124 -7.23 -6.40 24.57
CA LYS A 124 -5.96 -6.97 25.03
C LYS A 124 -5.23 -5.98 25.95
N PRO A 125 -4.64 -6.43 27.07
CA PRO A 125 -3.89 -5.56 27.99
C PRO A 125 -2.49 -5.16 27.48
N ASP A 126 -2.11 -5.55 26.26
CA ASP A 126 -0.81 -5.26 25.66
C ASP A 126 -0.91 -4.00 24.78
N TYR A 127 -0.14 -2.98 25.08
CA TYR A 127 -0.04 -1.73 24.30
C TYR A 127 0.26 -1.94 22.82
N ARG A 128 0.91 -3.04 22.43
CA ARG A 128 1.14 -3.38 21.01
C ARG A 128 -0.18 -3.67 20.31
N TYR A 129 -1.08 -4.43 20.94
CA TYR A 129 -2.41 -4.70 20.39
C TYR A 129 -3.21 -3.40 20.30
N TRP A 130 -3.12 -2.57 21.34
CA TRP A 130 -3.79 -1.27 21.34
C TRP A 130 -3.32 -0.40 20.16
N ARG A 131 -1.99 -0.28 19.96
CA ARG A 131 -1.41 0.41 18.81
C ARG A 131 -1.92 -0.14 17.47
N ILE A 132 -2.01 -1.47 17.30
CA ILE A 132 -2.52 -2.09 16.09
C ILE A 132 -4.00 -1.75 15.88
N GLY A 133 -4.82 -1.76 16.93
CA GLY A 133 -6.21 -1.32 16.89
C GLY A 133 -6.36 0.11 16.38
N VAL A 134 -5.54 1.04 16.91
CA VAL A 134 -5.50 2.44 16.46
C VAL A 134 -5.09 2.56 15.00
N MET A 135 -4.09 1.79 14.57
CA MET A 135 -3.64 1.79 13.17
C MET A 135 -4.71 1.25 12.22
N ILE A 136 -5.47 0.21 12.62
CA ILE A 136 -6.59 -0.32 11.85
C ILE A 136 -7.69 0.74 11.72
N GLU A 137 -8.12 1.34 12.84
CA GLU A 137 -9.15 2.40 12.86
C GLU A 137 -8.73 3.58 11.97
N LEU A 138 -7.49 4.06 12.12
CA LEU A 138 -7.01 5.19 11.32
C LEU A 138 -6.94 4.83 9.83
N MET A 139 -6.46 3.65 9.49
CA MET A 139 -6.37 3.19 8.11
C MET A 139 -7.75 3.01 7.48
N TYR A 140 -8.70 2.47 8.24
CA TYR A 140 -10.08 2.32 7.80
C TYR A 140 -10.84 3.65 7.74
N ALA A 141 -10.53 4.62 8.61
CA ALA A 141 -11.16 5.94 8.58
C ALA A 141 -10.64 6.85 7.46
N THR A 142 -9.42 6.62 6.95
CA THR A 142 -8.71 7.54 6.05
C THR A 142 -8.33 6.94 4.71
N GLY A 143 -8.28 5.62 4.62
CA GLY A 143 -7.78 4.91 3.43
C GLY A 143 -6.30 5.12 3.14
N LEU A 144 -5.47 5.48 4.11
CA LEU A 144 -4.02 5.66 3.95
C LEU A 144 -3.34 4.41 3.39
N ARG A 145 -2.26 4.60 2.61
CA ARG A 145 -1.35 3.48 2.28
C ARG A 145 -0.58 3.08 3.53
N VAL A 146 -0.20 1.81 3.63
CA VAL A 146 0.57 1.34 4.81
C VAL A 146 1.88 2.12 5.00
N SER A 147 2.57 2.49 3.94
CA SER A 147 3.79 3.30 4.01
C SER A 147 3.53 4.72 4.55
N GLU A 148 2.40 5.30 4.17
CA GLU A 148 1.97 6.61 4.67
C GLU A 148 1.59 6.53 6.15
N LEU A 149 0.88 5.48 6.55
CA LEU A 149 0.46 5.26 7.94
C LEU A 149 1.65 5.07 8.88
N VAL A 150 2.57 4.15 8.56
CA VAL A 150 3.71 3.84 9.45
C VAL A 150 4.71 5.00 9.54
N GLY A 151 4.90 5.74 8.44
CA GLY A 151 5.78 6.91 8.37
C GLY A 151 5.04 8.23 8.62
N LEU A 152 3.88 8.22 9.29
CA LEU A 152 3.14 9.44 9.59
C LEU A 152 3.78 10.19 10.75
N PRO A 153 4.18 11.48 10.58
CA PRO A 153 4.63 12.30 11.69
C PRO A 153 3.48 12.64 12.64
N GLN A 154 3.75 12.81 13.92
CA GLN A 154 2.74 13.17 14.90
C GLN A 154 2.06 14.52 14.59
N ASN A 155 2.83 15.50 14.12
CA ASN A 155 2.34 16.82 13.76
C ASN A 155 1.53 16.86 12.45
N ALA A 156 1.48 15.76 11.70
CA ALA A 156 0.64 15.65 10.51
C ALA A 156 -0.87 15.58 10.85
N VAL A 157 -1.22 15.33 12.11
CA VAL A 157 -2.61 15.26 12.59
C VAL A 157 -3.06 16.59 13.15
N ASN A 158 -4.06 17.19 12.52
CA ASN A 158 -4.72 18.38 13.04
C ASN A 158 -6.04 17.99 13.72
N PHE A 159 -5.99 17.79 15.04
CA PHE A 159 -7.15 17.39 15.83
C PHE A 159 -8.29 18.42 15.80
N LYS A 160 -7.98 19.72 15.77
CA LYS A 160 -9.00 20.80 15.75
C LYS A 160 -9.80 20.80 14.45
N LYS A 161 -9.14 20.53 13.32
CA LYS A 161 -9.78 20.52 12.00
C LYS A 161 -10.27 19.13 11.59
N GLY A 162 -9.86 18.07 12.29
CA GLY A 162 -10.16 16.69 11.91
C GLY A 162 -9.50 16.25 10.62
N LEU A 163 -8.25 16.64 10.40
CA LEU A 163 -7.54 16.45 9.15
C LEU A 163 -6.17 15.81 9.38
N ILE A 164 -5.73 14.99 8.42
CA ILE A 164 -4.37 14.47 8.36
C ILE A 164 -3.73 14.92 7.05
N THR A 165 -2.52 15.46 7.14
CA THR A 165 -1.69 15.80 6.00
C THR A 165 -0.79 14.62 5.65
N VAL A 166 -0.81 14.17 4.40
CA VAL A 166 -0.07 12.99 3.94
C VAL A 166 0.75 13.35 2.71
N PHE A 167 1.99 12.86 2.67
CA PHE A 167 2.84 12.99 1.50
C PHE A 167 2.76 11.71 0.66
N GLY A 168 2.35 11.85 -0.59
CA GLY A 168 2.25 10.76 -1.57
C GLY A 168 3.52 10.60 -2.42
N LYS A 169 3.40 9.81 -3.49
CA LYS A 169 4.47 9.64 -4.50
C LYS A 169 4.87 11.01 -5.08
N GLY A 170 6.17 11.26 -5.20
CA GLY A 170 6.69 12.54 -5.71
C GLY A 170 6.52 13.72 -4.75
N SER A 171 6.47 13.46 -3.42
CA SER A 171 6.30 14.49 -2.37
C SER A 171 5.03 15.34 -2.51
N LYS A 172 4.04 14.87 -3.28
CA LYS A 172 2.76 15.56 -3.39
C LYS A 172 1.98 15.43 -2.08
N GLU A 173 1.64 16.58 -1.52
CA GLU A 173 0.84 16.68 -0.31
C GLU A 173 -0.65 16.49 -0.62
N ARG A 174 -1.33 15.73 0.23
CA ARG A 174 -2.80 15.69 0.27
C ARG A 174 -3.32 15.72 1.68
N VAL A 175 -4.48 16.30 1.86
CA VAL A 175 -5.19 16.37 3.13
C VAL A 175 -6.34 15.38 3.11
N VAL A 176 -6.43 14.56 4.17
CA VAL A 176 -7.46 13.53 4.33
C VAL A 176 -8.27 13.82 5.57
N PRO A 177 -9.61 13.92 5.47
CA PRO A 177 -10.48 14.08 6.64
C PRO A 177 -10.54 12.79 7.47
N VAL A 178 -10.67 12.92 8.77
CA VAL A 178 -10.71 11.81 9.73
C VAL A 178 -12.03 11.86 10.50
N ALA A 179 -12.68 10.71 10.64
CA ALA A 179 -13.89 10.59 11.44
C ALA A 179 -13.58 10.89 12.93
N VAL A 180 -14.52 11.54 13.63
CA VAL A 180 -14.37 11.95 15.04
C VAL A 180 -14.00 10.77 15.95
N LYS A 181 -14.62 9.61 15.74
CA LYS A 181 -14.30 8.39 16.50
C LYS A 181 -12.82 8.03 16.40
N ALA A 182 -12.25 8.03 15.19
CA ALA A 182 -10.84 7.70 14.97
C ALA A 182 -9.89 8.74 15.59
N LEU A 183 -10.27 10.01 15.59
CA LEU A 183 -9.51 11.07 16.27
C LEU A 183 -9.49 10.90 17.78
N ASN A 184 -10.62 10.56 18.40
CA ASN A 184 -10.70 10.32 19.84
C ASN A 184 -9.80 9.14 20.26
N ILE A 185 -9.90 8.01 19.53
CA ILE A 185 -9.04 6.85 19.76
C ILE A 185 -7.55 7.20 19.57
N LEU A 186 -7.26 8.02 18.56
CA LEU A 186 -5.88 8.47 18.33
C LEU A 186 -5.37 9.38 19.45
N GLN A 187 -6.22 10.22 20.01
CA GLN A 187 -5.86 11.08 21.14
C GLN A 187 -5.55 10.26 22.40
N GLU A 188 -6.38 9.27 22.71
CA GLU A 188 -6.10 8.30 23.80
C GLU A 188 -4.79 7.54 23.57
N TYR A 189 -4.50 7.16 22.32
CA TYR A 189 -3.23 6.51 21.97
C TYR A 189 -2.02 7.41 22.26
N LEU A 190 -2.11 8.72 22.04
CA LEU A 190 -1.00 9.63 22.27
C LEU A 190 -0.57 9.65 23.75
N GLU A 191 -1.44 9.38 24.67
CA GLU A 191 -1.12 9.28 26.11
C GLU A 191 -0.22 8.06 26.39
N GLN A 192 -0.43 6.96 25.64
CA GLN A 192 0.31 5.70 25.79
C GLN A 192 1.50 5.57 24.84
N ARG A 193 1.62 6.47 23.87
CA ARG A 193 2.63 6.40 22.79
C ARG A 193 4.07 6.32 23.31
N ASN A 194 4.34 6.86 24.50
CA ASN A 194 5.68 6.89 25.11
C ASN A 194 6.21 5.47 25.42
N GLU A 195 5.35 4.46 25.56
CA GLU A 195 5.74 3.06 25.71
C GLU A 195 6.57 2.51 24.53
N PHE A 196 6.46 3.17 23.37
CA PHE A 196 7.18 2.80 22.15
C PHE A 196 8.39 3.70 21.86
N ILE A 197 8.79 4.53 22.81
CA ILE A 197 9.93 5.45 22.69
C ILE A 197 11.00 5.06 23.71
N LYS A 198 12.26 5.15 23.33
CA LYS A 198 13.37 4.93 24.29
C LYS A 198 13.28 5.93 25.45
N LYS A 199 13.53 5.45 26.65
CA LYS A 199 13.55 6.31 27.85
C LYS A 199 14.47 7.51 27.62
N ASN A 200 13.99 8.70 27.97
CA ASN A 200 14.70 9.97 27.77
C ASN A 200 14.97 10.36 26.30
N SER A 201 14.17 9.86 25.36
CA SER A 201 14.22 10.28 23.96
C SER A 201 12.86 10.76 23.48
N THR A 202 12.86 11.45 22.33
CA THR A 202 11.64 11.89 21.64
C THR A 202 11.54 11.21 20.28
N SER A 203 10.36 11.16 19.71
CA SER A 203 10.14 10.67 18.36
C SER A 203 9.19 11.59 17.61
N VAL A 204 9.51 11.89 16.38
CA VAL A 204 8.63 12.67 15.49
C VAL A 204 7.48 11.85 14.92
N TRP A 205 7.59 10.52 14.97
CA TRP A 205 6.66 9.60 14.33
C TRP A 205 5.42 9.36 15.18
N LEU A 206 4.27 9.28 14.55
CA LEU A 206 3.01 8.93 15.23
C LEU A 206 3.07 7.51 15.81
N PHE A 207 3.63 6.57 15.04
CA PHE A 207 3.82 5.16 15.45
C PHE A 207 5.30 4.82 15.58
N PRO A 208 5.96 5.23 16.69
CA PRO A 208 7.37 4.99 16.90
C PRO A 208 7.70 3.51 17.08
N SER A 209 8.99 3.17 16.89
CA SER A 209 9.52 1.82 17.11
C SER A 209 10.86 1.89 17.80
N LEU A 210 11.02 1.08 18.85
CA LEU A 210 12.27 0.96 19.59
C LEU A 210 13.37 0.23 18.81
N SER A 211 12.99 -0.67 17.90
CA SER A 211 13.91 -1.59 17.22
C SER A 211 14.15 -1.23 15.74
N ALA A 212 13.28 -0.46 15.12
CA ALA A 212 13.42 -0.13 13.71
C ALA A 212 14.43 1.01 13.50
N VAL A 213 15.36 0.84 12.55
CA VAL A 213 16.35 1.86 12.16
C VAL A 213 15.67 3.15 11.70
N SER A 214 14.50 3.06 11.04
CA SER A 214 13.69 4.22 10.63
C SER A 214 13.09 5.01 11.79
N GLY A 215 13.14 4.50 13.02
CA GLY A 215 12.53 5.10 14.21
C GLY A 215 11.01 4.95 14.28
N HIS A 216 10.36 4.42 13.26
CA HIS A 216 8.91 4.14 13.23
C HIS A 216 8.63 2.66 12.95
N LEU A 217 7.41 2.22 13.23
CA LEU A 217 6.97 0.85 12.93
C LEU A 217 7.15 0.54 11.44
N THR A 218 7.69 -0.64 11.13
CA THR A 218 7.87 -1.06 9.74
C THR A 218 6.56 -1.60 9.14
N ARG A 219 6.44 -1.55 7.81
CA ARG A 219 5.31 -2.15 7.09
C ARG A 219 5.17 -3.64 7.41
N ASP A 220 6.29 -4.35 7.46
CA ASP A 220 6.32 -5.79 7.73
C ASP A 220 5.92 -6.12 9.17
N ALA A 221 6.34 -5.29 10.15
CA ALA A 221 5.91 -5.45 11.53
C ALA A 221 4.39 -5.26 11.66
N PHE A 222 3.84 -4.18 11.09
CA PHE A 222 2.38 -3.97 11.06
C PHE A 222 1.64 -5.12 10.36
N TYR A 223 2.17 -5.60 9.23
CA TYR A 223 1.58 -6.73 8.51
C TYR A 223 1.55 -8.00 9.36
N LYS A 224 2.66 -8.34 10.04
CA LYS A 224 2.76 -9.51 10.93
C LYS A 224 1.80 -9.41 12.11
N ASP A 225 1.76 -8.25 12.77
CA ASP A 225 0.87 -8.02 13.91
C ASP A 225 -0.61 -8.09 13.49
N LEU A 226 -0.95 -7.54 12.33
CA LEU A 226 -2.30 -7.61 11.76
C LEU A 226 -2.71 -9.06 11.44
N LYS A 227 -1.79 -9.89 10.94
CA LYS A 227 -2.04 -11.31 10.70
C LYS A 227 -2.28 -12.09 12.00
N LYS A 228 -1.49 -11.80 13.02
CA LYS A 228 -1.64 -12.40 14.34
C LYS A 228 -3.00 -12.06 14.94
N LEU A 229 -3.39 -10.79 14.88
CA LEU A 229 -4.70 -10.33 15.34
C LEU A 229 -5.85 -11.01 14.57
N ALA A 230 -5.70 -11.22 13.27
CA ALA A 230 -6.70 -11.92 12.45
C ALA A 230 -6.92 -13.37 12.95
N VAL A 231 -5.85 -14.08 13.33
CA VAL A 231 -5.95 -15.41 13.94
C VAL A 231 -6.70 -15.34 15.26
N ASP A 232 -6.38 -14.38 16.13
CA ASP A 232 -7.05 -14.19 17.43
C ASP A 232 -8.56 -13.92 17.26
N CYS A 233 -8.96 -13.34 16.12
CA CYS A 233 -10.36 -13.06 15.78
C CYS A 233 -11.07 -14.20 15.03
N GLY A 234 -10.39 -15.33 14.74
CA GLY A 234 -10.94 -16.40 13.91
C GLY A 234 -11.11 -16.02 12.44
N ILE A 235 -10.47 -14.95 11.97
CA ILE A 235 -10.49 -14.53 10.58
C ILE A 235 -9.28 -15.14 9.85
N TYR A 236 -9.52 -15.75 8.68
CA TYR A 236 -8.42 -16.31 7.90
C TYR A 236 -7.35 -15.24 7.60
N PRO A 237 -6.09 -15.43 8.02
CA PRO A 237 -5.03 -14.43 7.83
C PRO A 237 -4.84 -14.01 6.37
N SER A 238 -5.09 -14.90 5.40
CA SER A 238 -5.02 -14.61 3.97
C SER A 238 -6.02 -13.54 3.50
N ARG A 239 -7.11 -13.33 4.26
CA ARG A 239 -8.13 -12.31 3.97
C ARG A 239 -7.77 -10.92 4.50
N VAL A 240 -6.83 -10.82 5.44
CA VAL A 240 -6.51 -9.58 6.14
C VAL A 240 -5.15 -9.06 5.71
N SER A 241 -5.10 -7.82 5.25
CA SER A 241 -3.87 -7.10 4.93
C SER A 241 -4.12 -5.59 4.92
N PRO A 242 -3.07 -4.74 5.00
CA PRO A 242 -3.23 -3.30 4.88
C PRO A 242 -3.94 -2.87 3.58
N HIS A 243 -3.64 -3.53 2.46
CA HIS A 243 -4.34 -3.27 1.20
C HIS A 243 -5.83 -3.61 1.24
N VAL A 244 -6.19 -4.70 1.94
CA VAL A 244 -7.58 -5.09 2.11
C VAL A 244 -8.31 -4.08 2.99
N LEU A 245 -7.72 -3.58 4.08
CA LEU A 245 -8.31 -2.53 4.92
C LEU A 245 -8.59 -1.26 4.12
N ARG A 246 -7.62 -0.80 3.34
CA ARG A 246 -7.79 0.36 2.46
C ARG A 246 -8.86 0.12 1.37
N HIS A 247 -8.90 -1.09 0.81
CA HIS A 247 -9.93 -1.45 -0.17
C HIS A 247 -11.32 -1.50 0.46
N SER A 248 -11.43 -2.01 1.70
CA SER A 248 -12.68 -2.01 2.47
C SER A 248 -13.19 -0.58 2.71
N PHE A 249 -12.31 0.36 3.10
CA PHE A 249 -12.65 1.78 3.20
C PHE A 249 -13.30 2.30 1.91
N ALA A 250 -12.62 2.10 0.77
CA ALA A 250 -13.12 2.58 -0.52
C ALA A 250 -14.47 1.94 -0.88
N THR A 251 -14.58 0.61 -0.73
CA THR A 251 -15.79 -0.16 -1.05
C THR A 251 -16.97 0.27 -0.17
N HIS A 252 -16.76 0.44 1.13
CA HIS A 252 -17.82 0.83 2.05
C HIS A 252 -18.30 2.27 1.80
N LEU A 253 -17.40 3.20 1.49
CA LEU A 253 -17.81 4.55 1.10
C LEU A 253 -18.65 4.55 -0.18
N LEU A 254 -18.24 3.80 -1.20
CA LEU A 254 -18.97 3.69 -2.45
C LEU A 254 -20.33 3.01 -2.27
N ASN A 255 -20.40 1.94 -1.46
CA ASN A 255 -21.66 1.27 -1.11
C ASN A 255 -22.61 2.17 -0.35
N ASN A 256 -22.09 3.16 0.40
CA ASN A 256 -22.87 4.19 1.07
C ASN A 256 -23.11 5.43 0.18
N ASN A 257 -23.06 5.27 -1.14
CA ASN A 257 -23.30 6.32 -2.13
C ASN A 257 -22.35 7.53 -2.04
N ALA A 258 -21.10 7.32 -1.63
CA ALA A 258 -20.07 8.34 -1.78
C ALA A 258 -19.69 8.49 -3.26
N ASP A 259 -19.44 9.72 -3.69
CA ASP A 259 -18.98 10.00 -5.05
C ASP A 259 -17.61 9.38 -5.32
N LEU A 260 -17.48 8.65 -6.44
CA LEU A 260 -16.26 7.95 -6.85
C LEU A 260 -15.05 8.89 -6.95
N ARG A 261 -15.24 10.12 -7.47
CA ARG A 261 -14.16 11.09 -7.61
C ARG A 261 -13.64 11.56 -6.24
N SER A 262 -14.54 11.73 -5.28
CA SER A 262 -14.17 12.07 -3.90
C SER A 262 -13.36 10.95 -3.25
N VAL A 263 -13.77 9.69 -3.42
CA VAL A 263 -13.04 8.52 -2.92
C VAL A 263 -11.67 8.41 -3.58
N GLN A 264 -11.57 8.59 -4.90
CA GLN A 264 -10.29 8.58 -5.63
C GLN A 264 -9.33 9.66 -5.14
N LYS A 265 -9.82 10.89 -4.87
CA LYS A 265 -9.01 11.98 -4.31
C LYS A 265 -8.49 11.65 -2.91
N MET A 266 -9.33 11.11 -2.02
CA MET A 266 -8.91 10.68 -0.69
C MET A 266 -7.82 9.62 -0.78
N LEU A 267 -7.95 8.68 -1.70
CA LEU A 267 -6.98 7.61 -1.92
C LEU A 267 -5.68 8.07 -2.61
N GLY A 268 -5.67 9.23 -3.25
CA GLY A 268 -4.50 9.73 -3.99
C GLY A 268 -4.16 8.86 -5.21
N HIS A 269 -5.18 8.53 -6.04
CA HIS A 269 -4.99 7.90 -7.35
C HIS A 269 -4.64 8.97 -8.39
N GLU A 270 -3.54 8.82 -9.09
CA GLU A 270 -2.88 9.79 -9.99
C GLU A 270 -3.54 9.92 -11.38
N SER A 271 -4.81 9.76 -11.51
CA SER A 271 -5.46 10.05 -12.80
C SER A 271 -6.45 11.18 -12.61
N ILE A 272 -6.05 12.35 -12.97
CA ILE A 272 -6.70 13.50 -13.60
C ILE A 272 -6.03 14.81 -13.14
N ALA A 273 -5.52 15.55 -14.13
CA ALA A 273 -4.89 16.85 -14.03
C ALA A 273 -5.78 17.93 -13.38
N THR A 274 -5.11 18.91 -12.78
CA THR A 274 -5.52 20.22 -12.24
C THR A 274 -5.64 20.32 -10.72
N THR A 275 -4.51 20.73 -10.12
CA THR A 275 -4.37 20.89 -8.66
C THR A 275 -4.38 22.36 -8.19
N GLU A 276 -4.64 23.35 -9.01
CA GLU A 276 -4.37 24.76 -8.60
C GLU A 276 -5.56 25.60 -8.12
N VAL A 277 -6.83 25.16 -8.27
CA VAL A 277 -7.98 26.04 -7.97
C VAL A 277 -8.82 25.63 -6.75
N TYR A 278 -8.56 24.49 -6.10
CA TYR A 278 -9.52 23.89 -5.15
C TYR A 278 -9.02 23.67 -3.71
N THR A 279 -7.94 24.27 -3.29
CA THR A 279 -7.35 24.06 -1.95
C THR A 279 -8.25 24.47 -0.79
N HIS A 280 -9.24 25.34 -0.97
CA HIS A 280 -10.09 25.82 0.10
C HIS A 280 -11.47 25.14 0.20
N ILE A 281 -11.99 24.54 -0.87
CA ILE A 281 -13.33 23.94 -0.91
C ILE A 281 -13.32 22.43 -0.67
N ILE A 282 -12.22 21.77 -1.00
CA ILE A 282 -12.06 20.31 -0.98
C ILE A 282 -12.15 19.71 0.44
N PRO A 283 -11.51 20.25 1.49
CA PRO A 283 -11.58 19.66 2.83
C PRO A 283 -12.98 19.58 3.42
N GLN A 284 -13.83 20.59 3.18
CA GLN A 284 -15.20 20.60 3.68
C GLN A 284 -16.07 19.53 3.00
N LYS A 285 -16.05 19.45 1.66
CA LYS A 285 -16.83 18.43 0.92
C LYS A 285 -16.37 17.01 1.22
N LEU A 286 -15.06 16.77 1.33
CA LEU A 286 -14.52 15.46 1.70
C LEU A 286 -14.85 15.12 3.16
N GLY A 287 -14.83 16.11 4.06
CA GLY A 287 -15.25 15.97 5.44
C GLY A 287 -16.72 15.56 5.56
N ASP A 288 -17.59 16.16 4.74
CA ASP A 288 -19.02 15.82 4.70
C ASP A 288 -19.26 14.40 4.18
N VAL A 289 -18.51 13.96 3.18
CA VAL A 289 -18.56 12.57 2.69
C VAL A 289 -18.17 11.58 3.78
N VAL A 290 -17.08 11.83 4.51
CA VAL A 290 -16.67 10.96 5.62
C VAL A 290 -17.69 10.99 6.75
N ARG A 291 -18.17 12.17 7.15
CA ARG A 291 -19.16 12.31 8.23
C ARG A 291 -20.48 11.66 7.91
N SER A 292 -20.96 11.74 6.66
CA SER A 292 -22.29 11.26 6.27
C SER A 292 -22.29 9.84 5.68
N LYS A 293 -21.18 9.36 5.12
CA LYS A 293 -21.13 8.12 4.34
C LYS A 293 -20.20 7.06 4.91
N HIS A 294 -19.31 7.41 5.85
CA HIS A 294 -18.44 6.42 6.46
C HIS A 294 -19.18 5.66 7.57
N PRO A 295 -19.07 4.31 7.64
CA PRO A 295 -19.76 3.52 8.66
C PRO A 295 -19.45 3.93 10.10
N LEU A 296 -18.25 4.44 10.39
CA LEU A 296 -17.87 4.92 11.72
C LEU A 296 -18.56 6.22 12.14
N SER A 297 -19.21 6.95 11.23
CA SER A 297 -19.88 8.23 11.53
C SER A 297 -21.25 8.05 12.17
N HIS A 298 -21.89 6.88 11.98
CA HIS A 298 -23.24 6.60 12.48
C HIS A 298 -23.27 6.01 13.90
N PHE A 299 -22.10 5.76 14.53
CA PHE A 299 -22.01 5.10 15.83
C PHE A 299 -22.22 6.00 17.04
N THR A 300 -22.17 7.31 16.86
CA THR A 300 -22.40 8.28 17.95
C THR A 300 -23.89 8.43 18.30
N GLU A 301 -24.80 8.04 17.41
CA GLU A 301 -26.25 8.23 17.60
C GLU A 301 -26.92 7.02 18.29
N GLU A 302 -26.40 5.81 18.12
CA GLU A 302 -27.00 4.61 18.74
C GLU A 302 -26.78 4.53 20.26
N LYS A 303 -25.64 5.03 20.78
CA LYS A 303 -25.42 5.11 22.24
C LYS A 303 -26.29 6.14 22.94
N LYS A 304 -26.74 7.19 22.27
CA LYS A 304 -27.66 8.19 22.85
C LYS A 304 -29.11 7.73 22.89
N LYS A 305 -29.48 6.67 22.15
CA LYS A 305 -30.85 6.11 22.17
C LYS A 305 -30.98 4.89 23.10
N ALA A 306 -29.90 4.35 23.62
CA ALA A 306 -29.93 3.25 24.59
C ALA A 306 -29.88 3.71 26.05
N ASP A 307 -29.63 4.99 26.30
CA ASP A 307 -29.56 5.62 27.65
C ASP A 307 -30.76 6.58 27.93
N VAL A 308 -31.90 6.40 27.23
CA VAL A 308 -33.17 7.09 27.54
C VAL A 308 -34.28 6.09 27.87
#